data_b19573a06c8e5f7353a96dfcbdfb0144
#
_entry.id   b19573a06c8e5f7353a96dfcbdfb0144
#
_cell.length_a   1.000
_cell.length_b   1.000
_cell.length_c   1.000
_cell.angle_alpha   90.00
_cell.angle_beta   90.00
_cell.angle_gamma   90.00
#
_symmetry.space_group_name_H-M   'P 1'
#
loop_
_entity.id
_entity.type
_entity.pdbx_description
1 polymer ?
#
loop_
_entity_poly.entity_id
_entity_poly.type
_entity_poly.pdbx_seq_one_letter_code
_entity_poly.pdbx_strand_id
1 'polypeptide(L)'
;MFFSFKAEAQYRGPVSATAPLFALDTPTGYDNTPFTPPVENMLLPWDRLIKKLNKKGIGIVVDYTSESAIALNAGHGGDAGYAHQIGVELDLDWEKIIGWKGFITHAVFVNRAGHNLAADLGDHSLNGFQEIFGGGGNVGVHLVYVYGTQDLYKKRIQIAVGKMPVNIDFANSPLFCTFMNKSNCGIPKSLTRGAAGYATYPGSTWGARIRYWPLHGLYIQAGLYGVNPYLNTNKYDRTGFEMGTDLYTGVYTPVEIGLIPHFGKNNLVGHYKFGFAYDSSQYRDVYYDNNGNVAAATGLPYRWTNGKTQIWLQADQMLIRNGSGPLHGLYALAGFAKSDGKNSPYTYQIYAGLVDRGPISTRPQDTFGVEWSETMASPELVASQWIRYRQGLSLPGNTTYPQSHITTLEVTYNIHAFRGLSIQPDYQRIWRTNLQKNKPTVDAVGLKLHAVL
;
A
#
# COMPACT_ATOMS: atom_id res chain seq x y z
N MET A 1 -22.94 -9.76 32.43
CA MET A 1 -23.09 -10.54 31.19
C MET A 1 -22.06 -10.03 30.22
N PHE A 2 -20.85 -10.62 30.19
CA PHE A 2 -19.78 -10.18 29.33
C PHE A 2 -20.05 -10.73 27.92
N PHE A 3 -20.48 -9.87 27.01
CA PHE A 3 -20.49 -10.21 25.59
C PHE A 3 -19.03 -10.28 25.11
N SER A 4 -18.55 -11.49 24.90
CA SER A 4 -17.36 -11.75 24.13
C SER A 4 -17.64 -11.31 22.69
N PHE A 5 -17.27 -10.09 22.32
CA PHE A 5 -17.23 -9.68 20.94
C PHE A 5 -16.16 -10.53 20.24
N LYS A 6 -16.60 -11.47 19.41
CA LYS A 6 -15.73 -12.06 18.40
C LYS A 6 -15.40 -10.91 17.44
N ALA A 7 -14.23 -10.34 17.57
CA ALA A 7 -13.70 -9.45 16.54
C ALA A 7 -13.44 -10.31 15.30
N GLU A 8 -14.39 -10.32 14.39
CA GLU A 8 -14.26 -10.95 13.08
C GLU A 8 -13.43 -9.99 12.21
N ALA A 9 -12.13 -9.97 12.46
CA ALA A 9 -11.21 -9.26 11.61
C ALA A 9 -10.99 -10.08 10.33
N GLN A 10 -11.42 -9.55 9.20
CA GLN A 10 -10.97 -10.05 7.90
C GLN A 10 -9.50 -9.66 7.75
N TYR A 11 -8.62 -10.61 8.03
CA TYR A 11 -7.23 -10.51 7.64
C TYR A 11 -7.12 -10.68 6.12
N ARG A 12 -6.45 -9.76 5.44
CA ARG A 12 -6.34 -9.77 3.98
C ARG A 12 -4.91 -9.99 3.51
N GLY A 13 -4.32 -11.04 4.00
CA GLY A 13 -2.96 -11.42 3.66
C GLY A 13 -1.91 -10.86 4.63
N PRO A 14 -0.63 -11.30 4.50
CA PRO A 14 0.44 -10.71 5.28
C PRO A 14 0.32 -9.23 5.06
N VAL A 15 0.02 -8.52 6.13
CA VAL A 15 -0.50 -7.15 6.06
C VAL A 15 0.55 -6.25 5.53
N SER A 16 0.56 -6.27 4.32
CA SER A 16 1.63 -5.79 3.57
C SER A 16 1.62 -4.31 3.39
N ALA A 17 0.50 -3.73 3.34
CA ALA A 17 0.39 -2.33 3.00
C ALA A 17 -0.79 -1.66 3.70
N THR A 18 -1.57 -2.43 4.43
CA THR A 18 -2.77 -1.93 5.08
C THR A 18 -2.65 -2.10 6.58
N ALA A 19 -2.98 -1.06 7.32
CA ALA A 19 -3.26 -1.20 8.73
C ALA A 19 -4.34 -2.30 8.91
N PRO A 20 -4.23 -3.14 9.94
CA PRO A 20 -5.23 -4.17 10.19
C PRO A 20 -6.62 -3.57 10.27
N LEU A 21 -7.63 -4.28 9.75
CA LEU A 21 -9.01 -3.75 9.74
C LEU A 21 -9.55 -3.41 11.14
N PHE A 22 -9.06 -4.09 12.18
CA PHE A 22 -9.45 -3.74 13.55
C PHE A 22 -8.92 -2.36 13.99
N ALA A 23 -7.91 -1.81 13.30
CA ALA A 23 -7.47 -0.43 13.52
C ALA A 23 -8.52 0.60 13.10
N LEU A 24 -9.54 0.22 12.32
CA LEU A 24 -10.67 1.09 11.99
C LEU A 24 -11.50 1.49 13.21
N ASP A 25 -11.46 0.72 14.28
CA ASP A 25 -12.22 1.06 15.50
C ASP A 25 -11.47 0.53 16.72
N THR A 26 -10.30 1.13 17.01
CA THR A 26 -9.50 0.73 18.17
C THR A 26 -10.09 1.34 19.44
N PRO A 27 -10.71 0.54 20.33
CA PRO A 27 -11.39 1.07 21.52
C PRO A 27 -10.44 1.79 22.49
N THR A 28 -9.14 1.48 22.42
CA THR A 28 -8.12 2.04 23.32
C THR A 28 -7.51 3.34 22.83
N GLY A 29 -7.76 3.74 21.58
CA GLY A 29 -7.19 4.93 20.98
C GLY A 29 -5.68 4.87 20.72
N TYR A 30 -5.04 3.72 20.90
CA TYR A 30 -3.62 3.49 20.61
C TYR A 30 -3.48 2.44 19.51
N ASP A 31 -3.44 2.91 18.27
CA ASP A 31 -3.25 2.08 17.09
C ASP A 31 -1.74 1.76 16.88
N ASN A 32 -1.20 0.98 17.78
CA ASN A 32 0.16 0.45 17.69
C ASN A 32 0.16 -0.90 16.97
N THR A 33 1.29 -1.24 16.36
CA THR A 33 1.45 -2.56 15.70
C THR A 33 1.19 -3.67 16.72
N PRO A 34 0.16 -4.49 16.49
CA PRO A 34 -0.22 -5.53 17.44
C PRO A 34 0.64 -6.78 17.27
N PHE A 35 0.60 -7.64 18.27
CA PHE A 35 0.87 -9.07 18.08
C PHE A 35 -0.20 -9.66 17.16
N THR A 36 0.16 -10.62 16.34
CA THR A 36 -0.67 -11.25 15.30
C THR A 36 -2.16 -10.89 15.34
N PRO A 37 -2.70 -10.27 14.29
CA PRO A 37 -4.12 -9.91 14.25
C PRO A 37 -5.00 -11.16 14.36
N PRO A 38 -6.19 -11.04 14.93
CA PRO A 38 -7.15 -12.14 14.97
C PRO A 38 -7.60 -12.46 13.54
N VAL A 39 -7.31 -13.67 13.08
CA VAL A 39 -7.72 -14.16 11.77
C VAL A 39 -8.64 -15.37 11.92
N GLU A 40 -9.51 -15.55 10.94
CA GLU A 40 -10.34 -16.73 10.81
C GLU A 40 -9.64 -17.73 9.90
N ASN A 41 -9.07 -18.80 10.49
CA ASN A 41 -8.38 -19.82 9.70
C ASN A 41 -9.38 -20.82 9.10
N MET A 42 -9.17 -21.23 7.84
CA MET A 42 -10.02 -22.16 7.11
C MET A 42 -10.01 -23.55 7.74
N LEU A 43 -8.84 -24.00 8.19
CA LEU A 43 -8.64 -25.32 8.76
C LEU A 43 -8.79 -25.30 10.30
N LEU A 44 -9.86 -25.90 10.85
CA LEU A 44 -10.11 -25.94 12.29
C LEU A 44 -8.99 -26.58 13.14
N PRO A 45 -8.30 -27.66 12.71
CA PRO A 45 -7.15 -28.19 13.45
C PRO A 45 -6.00 -27.18 13.54
N TRP A 46 -5.73 -26.45 12.45
CA TRP A 46 -4.73 -25.40 12.38
C TRP A 46 -5.10 -24.22 13.29
N ASP A 47 -6.33 -23.76 13.24
CA ASP A 47 -6.85 -22.71 14.12
C ASP A 47 -6.63 -23.04 15.61
N ARG A 48 -6.88 -24.31 16.01
CA ARG A 48 -6.63 -24.77 17.37
C ARG A 48 -5.14 -24.76 17.74
N LEU A 49 -4.26 -25.13 16.81
CA LEU A 49 -2.81 -25.08 17.01
C LEU A 49 -2.33 -23.63 17.17
N ILE A 50 -2.73 -22.73 16.25
CA ILE A 50 -2.36 -21.31 16.30
C ILE A 50 -2.80 -20.67 17.61
N LYS A 51 -4.02 -20.93 18.08
CA LYS A 51 -4.50 -20.43 19.38
C LYS A 51 -3.65 -20.91 20.56
N LYS A 52 -3.11 -22.13 20.50
CA LYS A 52 -2.17 -22.64 21.53
C LYS A 52 -0.81 -21.95 21.45
N LEU A 53 -0.31 -21.70 20.24
CA LEU A 53 0.96 -21.01 20.01
C LEU A 53 0.86 -19.54 20.43
N ASN A 54 -0.23 -18.85 20.11
CA ASN A 54 -0.48 -17.45 20.51
C ASN A 54 -0.46 -17.26 22.03
N LYS A 55 -0.96 -18.23 22.78
CA LYS A 55 -0.86 -18.21 24.25
C LYS A 55 0.57 -18.27 24.76
N LYS A 56 1.49 -18.86 23.97
CA LYS A 56 2.93 -18.96 24.28
C LYS A 56 3.74 -17.81 23.68
N GLY A 57 3.10 -16.84 23.02
CA GLY A 57 3.78 -15.71 22.40
C GLY A 57 4.29 -15.97 20.97
N ILE A 58 3.79 -17.02 20.30
CA ILE A 58 4.16 -17.32 18.92
C ILE A 58 2.92 -17.15 18.05
N GLY A 59 2.92 -16.15 17.18
CA GLY A 59 1.89 -15.88 16.20
C GLY A 59 2.34 -16.34 14.81
N ILE A 60 1.50 -17.08 14.11
CA ILE A 60 1.75 -17.51 12.74
C ILE A 60 0.47 -17.29 11.93
N VAL A 61 0.61 -16.64 10.77
CA VAL A 61 -0.46 -16.57 9.77
C VAL A 61 0.10 -17.12 8.47
N VAL A 62 -0.66 -17.98 7.82
CA VAL A 62 -0.36 -18.49 6.49
C VAL A 62 -1.56 -18.21 5.60
N ASP A 63 -1.33 -17.52 4.50
CA ASP A 63 -2.39 -17.16 3.58
C ASP A 63 -2.01 -17.36 2.12
N TYR A 64 -3.03 -17.47 1.30
CA TYR A 64 -2.94 -17.49 -0.16
C TYR A 64 -3.85 -16.40 -0.73
N THR A 65 -3.31 -15.58 -1.62
CA THR A 65 -4.08 -14.60 -2.38
C THR A 65 -3.78 -14.75 -3.86
N SER A 66 -4.81 -14.76 -4.69
CA SER A 66 -4.64 -14.68 -6.15
C SER A 66 -5.51 -13.58 -6.74
N GLU A 67 -5.03 -12.99 -7.81
CA GLU A 67 -5.71 -11.94 -8.58
C GLU A 67 -5.63 -12.25 -10.06
N SER A 68 -6.80 -12.32 -10.71
CA SER A 68 -6.93 -12.43 -12.16
C SER A 68 -7.60 -11.18 -12.72
N ALA A 69 -7.22 -10.76 -13.91
CA ALA A 69 -7.87 -9.67 -14.61
C ALA A 69 -7.89 -9.95 -16.12
N ILE A 70 -8.98 -9.62 -16.81
CA ILE A 70 -9.16 -9.80 -18.24
C ILE A 70 -9.64 -8.48 -18.83
N ALA A 71 -8.96 -7.99 -19.87
CA ALA A 71 -9.39 -6.83 -20.64
C ALA A 71 -10.56 -7.19 -21.55
N LEU A 72 -11.61 -6.37 -21.55
CA LEU A 72 -12.82 -6.57 -22.33
C LEU A 72 -12.79 -5.85 -23.69
N ASN A 73 -11.95 -4.83 -23.82
CA ASN A 73 -11.94 -3.92 -24.96
C ASN A 73 -10.53 -3.37 -25.25
N ALA A 74 -10.47 -2.28 -26.00
CA ALA A 74 -9.26 -1.50 -26.31
C ALA A 74 -8.27 -2.18 -27.28
N GLY A 75 -8.74 -3.06 -28.14
CA GLY A 75 -7.89 -3.82 -29.07
C GLY A 75 -7.08 -4.94 -28.41
N HIS A 76 -7.26 -5.11 -27.10
CA HIS A 76 -6.63 -6.12 -26.26
C HIS A 76 -7.69 -7.03 -25.61
N GLY A 77 -8.87 -7.14 -26.22
CA GLY A 77 -9.93 -8.00 -25.69
C GLY A 77 -9.49 -9.46 -25.61
N GLY A 78 -9.57 -10.01 -24.39
CA GLY A 78 -9.10 -11.36 -24.10
C GLY A 78 -7.70 -11.44 -23.51
N ASP A 79 -6.90 -10.35 -23.52
CA ASP A 79 -5.66 -10.30 -22.75
C ASP A 79 -5.95 -10.47 -21.26
N ALA A 80 -5.21 -11.37 -20.60
CA ALA A 80 -5.49 -11.76 -19.23
C ALA A 80 -4.21 -11.86 -18.41
N GLY A 81 -4.25 -11.27 -17.20
CA GLY A 81 -3.21 -11.40 -16.21
C GLY A 81 -3.64 -12.30 -15.05
N TYR A 82 -2.71 -13.05 -14.51
CA TYR A 82 -2.86 -13.83 -13.28
C TYR A 82 -1.62 -13.72 -12.43
N ALA A 83 -1.83 -13.42 -11.16
CA ALA A 83 -0.78 -13.43 -10.17
C ALA A 83 -1.28 -14.01 -8.84
N HIS A 84 -0.37 -14.61 -8.07
CA HIS A 84 -0.67 -15.08 -6.73
C HIS A 84 0.45 -14.79 -5.76
N GLN A 85 0.09 -14.83 -4.48
CA GLN A 85 1.01 -14.74 -3.35
C GLN A 85 0.65 -15.81 -2.33
N ILE A 86 1.67 -16.52 -1.84
CA ILE A 86 1.59 -17.30 -0.60
C ILE A 86 2.37 -16.52 0.44
N GLY A 87 1.74 -16.19 1.55
CA GLY A 87 2.33 -15.42 2.64
C GLY A 87 2.51 -16.25 3.90
N VAL A 88 3.61 -15.99 4.61
CA VAL A 88 3.85 -16.50 5.96
C VAL A 88 4.26 -15.31 6.82
N GLU A 89 3.47 -15.03 7.84
CA GLU A 89 3.77 -14.04 8.88
C GLU A 89 4.11 -14.75 10.18
N LEU A 90 5.19 -14.31 10.83
CA LEU A 90 5.66 -14.82 12.11
C LEU A 90 5.85 -13.65 13.08
N ASP A 91 5.12 -13.70 14.20
CA ASP A 91 5.26 -12.74 15.29
C ASP A 91 5.70 -13.44 16.57
N LEU A 92 6.66 -12.85 17.29
CA LEU A 92 7.11 -13.35 18.57
C LEU A 92 6.88 -12.29 19.67
N ASP A 93 6.01 -12.58 20.59
CA ASP A 93 5.74 -11.78 21.79
C ASP A 93 6.73 -12.19 22.91
N TRP A 94 7.78 -11.41 23.04
CA TRP A 94 8.88 -11.69 23.96
C TRP A 94 8.49 -11.53 25.44
N GLU A 95 7.39 -10.82 25.73
CA GLU A 95 6.85 -10.78 27.09
C GLU A 95 6.38 -12.16 27.55
N LYS A 96 5.67 -12.89 26.66
CA LYS A 96 5.20 -14.24 26.95
C LYS A 96 6.32 -15.29 26.90
N ILE A 97 7.37 -15.07 26.07
CA ILE A 97 8.43 -16.05 25.85
C ILE A 97 9.49 -15.96 26.97
N ILE A 98 9.95 -14.77 27.30
CA ILE A 98 11.06 -14.53 28.25
C ILE A 98 10.81 -13.41 29.26
N GLY A 99 9.61 -12.81 29.29
CA GLY A 99 9.26 -11.74 30.22
C GLY A 99 9.71 -10.33 29.77
N TRP A 100 10.16 -10.12 28.55
CA TRP A 100 10.52 -8.79 28.03
C TRP A 100 9.27 -8.01 27.63
N LYS A 101 8.82 -7.17 28.55
CA LYS A 101 7.52 -6.46 28.44
C LYS A 101 7.45 -5.53 27.23
N GLY A 102 6.37 -5.71 26.44
CA GLY A 102 6.00 -4.84 25.34
C GLY A 102 6.92 -4.94 24.11
N PHE A 103 7.81 -5.95 24.04
CA PHE A 103 8.64 -6.19 22.86
C PHE A 103 8.08 -7.32 22.01
N ILE A 104 7.88 -7.03 20.70
CA ILE A 104 7.40 -7.98 19.70
C ILE A 104 8.33 -7.91 18.49
N THR A 105 8.67 -9.05 17.90
CA THR A 105 9.33 -9.11 16.60
C THR A 105 8.38 -9.63 15.54
N HIS A 106 8.49 -9.08 14.33
CA HIS A 106 7.64 -9.35 13.17
C HIS A 106 8.51 -9.77 11.98
N ALA A 107 8.12 -10.83 11.29
CA ALA A 107 8.75 -11.25 10.04
C ALA A 107 7.70 -11.70 9.04
N VAL A 108 7.85 -11.30 7.77
CA VAL A 108 6.98 -11.74 6.68
C VAL A 108 7.81 -12.26 5.52
N PHE A 109 7.42 -13.41 5.05
CA PHE A 109 7.96 -14.07 3.87
C PHE A 109 6.84 -14.31 2.87
N VAL A 110 7.13 -14.11 1.59
CA VAL A 110 6.15 -14.38 0.53
C VAL A 110 6.78 -15.13 -0.64
N ASN A 111 5.97 -15.97 -1.26
CA ASN A 111 6.15 -16.37 -2.65
C ASN A 111 5.18 -15.52 -3.48
N ARG A 112 5.68 -14.88 -4.53
CA ARG A 112 4.85 -14.12 -5.49
C ARG A 112 5.19 -14.59 -6.89
N ALA A 113 4.17 -14.98 -7.68
CA ALA A 113 4.38 -15.43 -9.04
C ALA A 113 3.22 -15.02 -9.95
N GLY A 114 3.50 -14.98 -11.26
CA GLY A 114 2.53 -14.59 -12.28
C GLY A 114 2.92 -13.33 -13.03
N HIS A 115 1.95 -12.65 -13.59
CA HIS A 115 2.12 -11.36 -14.27
C HIS A 115 0.86 -10.50 -14.15
N ASN A 116 1.02 -9.20 -14.39
CA ASN A 116 -0.05 -8.21 -14.31
C ASN A 116 -0.53 -7.88 -15.73
N LEU A 117 -1.84 -7.83 -15.94
CA LEU A 117 -2.47 -7.44 -17.19
C LEU A 117 -1.95 -6.08 -17.74
N ALA A 118 -1.56 -5.15 -16.87
CA ALA A 118 -1.01 -3.88 -17.30
C ALA A 118 0.24 -4.01 -18.18
N ALA A 119 1.05 -5.06 -17.99
CA ALA A 119 2.24 -5.30 -18.82
C ALA A 119 1.86 -5.61 -20.26
N ASP A 120 0.82 -6.41 -20.48
CA ASP A 120 0.33 -6.80 -21.81
C ASP A 120 -0.27 -5.60 -22.54
N LEU A 121 -0.88 -4.68 -21.80
CA LEU A 121 -1.41 -3.42 -22.32
C LEU A 121 -0.34 -2.34 -22.55
N GLY A 122 0.92 -2.61 -22.22
CA GLY A 122 2.02 -1.66 -22.31
C GLY A 122 1.87 -0.49 -21.34
N ASP A 123 1.24 -0.71 -20.19
CA ASP A 123 1.14 0.28 -19.12
C ASP A 123 2.30 0.11 -18.12
N HIS A 124 3.23 1.05 -18.15
CA HIS A 124 4.39 1.10 -17.26
C HIS A 124 4.21 2.07 -16.09
N SER A 125 2.99 2.59 -15.90
CA SER A 125 2.71 3.62 -14.89
C SER A 125 2.64 3.07 -13.46
N LEU A 126 2.68 1.76 -13.24
CA LEU A 126 2.40 1.05 -11.99
C LEU A 126 0.93 1.12 -11.52
N ASN A 127 0.02 1.68 -12.31
CA ASN A 127 -1.41 1.59 -12.05
C ASN A 127 -1.95 0.25 -12.60
N GLY A 128 -1.33 -0.85 -12.15
CA GLY A 128 -1.69 -2.18 -12.61
C GLY A 128 -3.08 -2.59 -12.15
N PHE A 129 -3.70 -3.49 -12.93
CA PHE A 129 -5.03 -4.05 -12.62
C PHE A 129 -5.01 -4.96 -11.40
N GLN A 130 -3.84 -5.49 -11.06
CA GLN A 130 -3.62 -6.42 -9.95
C GLN A 130 -2.53 -5.87 -9.04
N GLU A 131 -2.82 -5.84 -7.74
CA GLU A 131 -1.85 -5.35 -6.74
C GLU A 131 -0.72 -6.35 -6.51
N ILE A 132 -1.03 -7.65 -6.50
CA ILE A 132 -0.10 -8.70 -6.08
C ILE A 132 1.16 -8.73 -6.95
N PHE A 133 1.08 -8.42 -8.23
CA PHE A 133 2.23 -8.45 -9.10
C PHE A 133 2.95 -7.11 -9.18
N GLY A 134 4.24 -7.12 -8.89
CA GLY A 134 5.11 -5.95 -8.91
C GLY A 134 6.51 -6.36 -8.51
N GLY A 135 7.20 -5.53 -7.74
CA GLY A 135 8.53 -5.83 -7.22
C GLY A 135 8.56 -7.15 -6.44
N GLY A 136 9.69 -7.86 -6.50
CA GLY A 136 9.88 -9.13 -5.79
C GLY A 136 9.07 -10.31 -6.31
N GLY A 137 8.49 -10.22 -7.52
CA GLY A 137 7.75 -11.32 -8.15
C GLY A 137 8.63 -12.40 -8.78
N ASN A 138 8.03 -13.60 -9.01
CA ASN A 138 8.69 -14.75 -9.63
C ASN A 138 9.98 -15.21 -8.92
N VAL A 139 9.94 -15.23 -7.60
CA VAL A 139 10.99 -15.79 -6.73
C VAL A 139 10.39 -16.82 -5.78
N GLY A 140 11.19 -17.81 -5.39
CA GLY A 140 10.72 -18.88 -4.50
C GLY A 140 10.30 -18.34 -3.13
N VAL A 141 11.16 -17.53 -2.51
CA VAL A 141 10.90 -16.85 -1.24
C VAL A 141 11.45 -15.43 -1.29
N HIS A 142 10.65 -14.47 -0.83
CA HIS A 142 11.04 -13.08 -0.63
C HIS A 142 10.82 -12.70 0.83
N LEU A 143 11.87 -12.19 1.48
CA LEU A 143 11.78 -11.59 2.81
C LEU A 143 11.22 -10.16 2.66
N VAL A 144 9.98 -9.97 3.08
CA VAL A 144 9.33 -8.66 2.98
C VAL A 144 9.83 -7.72 4.06
N TYR A 145 9.81 -8.16 5.31
CA TYR A 145 10.34 -7.39 6.42
C TYR A 145 10.75 -8.29 7.60
N VAL A 146 11.66 -7.76 8.39
CA VAL A 146 11.99 -8.26 9.72
C VAL A 146 12.32 -7.06 10.61
N TYR A 147 11.50 -6.82 11.63
CA TYR A 147 11.68 -5.70 12.55
C TYR A 147 11.14 -6.02 13.93
N GLY A 148 11.56 -5.23 14.91
CA GLY A 148 11.05 -5.30 16.28
C GLY A 148 10.28 -4.04 16.64
N THR A 149 9.23 -4.19 17.44
CA THR A 149 8.47 -3.10 18.05
C THR A 149 8.59 -3.15 19.57
N GLN A 150 8.80 -2.00 20.20
CA GLN A 150 8.83 -1.85 21.65
C GLN A 150 7.77 -0.84 22.08
N ASP A 151 6.79 -1.31 22.82
CA ASP A 151 5.80 -0.45 23.49
C ASP A 151 6.35 0.03 24.83
N LEU A 152 6.22 1.34 25.09
CA LEU A 152 6.68 2.01 26.30
C LEU A 152 5.54 2.86 26.90
N TYR A 153 5.67 3.22 28.20
CA TYR A 153 4.76 4.13 28.89
C TYR A 153 3.27 3.76 28.70
N LYS A 154 2.92 2.50 28.95
CA LYS A 154 1.55 1.98 28.78
C LYS A 154 1.05 2.14 27.34
N LYS A 155 1.90 1.83 26.37
CA LYS A 155 1.65 1.92 24.91
C LYS A 155 1.53 3.34 24.34
N ARG A 156 1.82 4.39 25.13
CA ARG A 156 1.84 5.77 24.63
C ARG A 156 2.98 6.05 23.66
N ILE A 157 4.07 5.31 23.76
CA ILE A 157 5.19 5.39 22.83
C ILE A 157 5.41 4.00 22.25
N GLN A 158 5.56 3.92 20.94
CA GLN A 158 6.04 2.73 20.26
C GLN A 158 7.24 3.08 19.39
N ILE A 159 8.31 2.31 19.56
CA ILE A 159 9.50 2.36 18.69
C ILE A 159 9.50 1.11 17.84
N ALA A 160 9.76 1.26 16.54
CA ALA A 160 9.98 0.15 15.61
C ALA A 160 11.37 0.30 14.99
N VAL A 161 12.12 -0.81 14.89
CA VAL A 161 13.48 -0.82 14.30
C VAL A 161 13.69 -2.13 13.56
N GLY A 162 14.21 -2.04 12.35
CA GLY A 162 14.57 -3.20 11.54
C GLY A 162 14.52 -2.93 10.05
N LYS A 163 14.45 -3.99 9.26
CA LYS A 163 14.22 -3.92 7.82
C LYS A 163 12.71 -3.94 7.58
N MET A 164 12.15 -2.80 7.14
CA MET A 164 10.70 -2.63 7.00
C MET A 164 10.34 -1.64 5.88
N PRO A 165 9.18 -1.80 5.23
CA PRO A 165 8.68 -0.82 4.28
C PRO A 165 8.12 0.41 5.00
N VAL A 166 8.18 1.58 4.34
CA VAL A 166 7.64 2.83 4.89
C VAL A 166 6.12 2.81 4.94
N ASN A 167 5.49 2.20 3.94
CA ASN A 167 4.04 2.23 3.77
C ASN A 167 3.24 1.36 4.76
N ILE A 168 3.88 0.61 5.66
CA ILE A 168 3.15 -0.06 6.75
C ILE A 168 2.73 0.92 7.85
N ASP A 169 3.45 2.04 7.98
CA ASP A 169 3.24 3.04 9.03
C ASP A 169 2.75 4.40 8.47
N PHE A 170 3.27 4.83 7.32
CA PHE A 170 3.04 6.18 6.78
C PHE A 170 2.18 6.15 5.52
N ALA A 171 1.30 7.15 5.37
CA ALA A 171 0.37 7.29 4.25
C ALA A 171 -0.48 6.04 4.00
N ASN A 172 -0.88 5.35 5.03
CA ASN A 172 -1.60 4.08 4.98
C ASN A 172 -3.06 4.22 5.43
N SER A 173 -3.96 3.38 4.90
CA SER A 173 -5.34 3.22 5.37
C SER A 173 -5.75 1.75 5.32
N PRO A 174 -6.46 1.24 6.34
CA PRO A 174 -6.97 -0.14 6.34
C PRO A 174 -8.04 -0.38 5.25
N LEU A 175 -8.56 0.66 4.62
CA LEU A 175 -9.56 0.54 3.54
C LEU A 175 -8.95 0.37 2.15
N PHE A 176 -7.66 0.72 1.95
CA PHE A 176 -7.05 0.69 0.62
C PHE A 176 -7.15 -0.66 -0.07
N CYS A 177 -6.78 -1.75 0.58
CA CYS A 177 -6.84 -3.07 -0.05
C CYS A 177 -8.22 -3.76 0.05
N THR A 178 -9.28 -2.97 0.20
CA THR A 178 -10.61 -3.35 -0.27
C THR A 178 -10.59 -3.53 -1.79
N PHE A 179 -9.74 -2.79 -2.49
CA PHE A 179 -9.59 -2.75 -3.93
C PHE A 179 -8.49 -3.70 -4.42
N MET A 180 -8.54 -4.06 -5.71
CA MET A 180 -7.57 -4.91 -6.37
C MET A 180 -6.57 -4.11 -7.21
N ASN A 181 -6.98 -2.96 -7.74
CA ASN A 181 -6.12 -2.11 -8.55
C ASN A 181 -4.95 -1.56 -7.72
N LYS A 182 -3.78 -1.62 -8.28
CA LYS A 182 -2.55 -1.18 -7.61
C LYS A 182 -2.51 0.33 -7.33
N SER A 183 -3.31 1.16 -7.98
CA SER A 183 -3.42 2.58 -7.65
C SER A 183 -4.26 2.84 -6.41
N ASN A 184 -5.18 1.92 -6.09
CA ASN A 184 -6.13 2.03 -5.00
C ASN A 184 -5.70 1.19 -3.78
N CYS A 185 -5.13 0.00 -4.00
CA CYS A 185 -4.59 -0.82 -2.93
C CYS A 185 -3.19 -0.34 -2.52
N GLY A 186 -3.03 -0.09 -1.26
CA GLY A 186 -1.76 0.08 -0.60
C GLY A 186 -1.30 1.51 -0.43
N ILE A 187 -1.22 2.34 -1.46
CA ILE A 187 -0.63 3.67 -1.34
C ILE A 187 -0.94 4.58 -2.53
N PRO A 188 -0.91 5.91 -2.32
CA PRO A 188 -0.85 6.86 -3.42
C PRO A 188 0.40 6.68 -4.29
N LYS A 189 0.24 6.43 -5.58
CA LYS A 189 1.35 6.16 -6.52
C LYS A 189 2.30 7.33 -6.72
N SER A 190 1.83 8.56 -6.51
CA SER A 190 2.68 9.75 -6.53
C SER A 190 3.78 9.69 -5.46
N LEU A 191 3.55 9.06 -4.31
CA LEU A 191 4.57 8.86 -3.28
C LEU A 191 5.59 7.81 -3.73
N THR A 192 5.13 6.61 -4.12
CA THR A 192 6.00 5.50 -4.53
C THR A 192 6.87 5.85 -5.74
N ARG A 193 6.28 6.48 -6.75
CA ARG A 193 7.01 6.91 -7.95
C ARG A 193 7.72 8.23 -7.77
N GLY A 194 7.34 8.98 -6.75
CA GLY A 194 7.92 10.26 -6.45
C GLY A 194 9.31 10.16 -5.81
N ALA A 195 9.52 9.25 -4.87
CA ALA A 195 10.79 9.11 -4.17
C ALA A 195 11.15 7.64 -3.94
N ALA A 196 12.40 7.27 -4.18
CA ALA A 196 12.91 5.92 -3.91
C ALA A 196 12.91 5.60 -2.41
N GLY A 197 12.99 6.62 -1.56
CA GLY A 197 12.94 6.46 -0.11
C GLY A 197 11.57 6.04 0.43
N TYR A 198 10.49 6.26 -0.34
CA TYR A 198 9.19 5.72 0.04
C TYR A 198 9.10 4.24 -0.34
N ALA A 199 9.85 3.40 0.40
CA ALA A 199 9.86 1.96 0.21
C ALA A 199 8.48 1.36 0.49
N THR A 200 8.02 0.51 -0.44
CA THR A 200 6.69 -0.09 -0.38
C THR A 200 6.76 -1.60 -0.51
N TYR A 201 5.83 -2.26 0.13
CA TYR A 201 5.69 -3.70 0.04
C TYR A 201 5.78 -4.22 -1.42
N PRO A 202 6.52 -5.30 -1.68
CA PRO A 202 7.25 -6.13 -0.74
C PRO A 202 8.68 -5.65 -0.44
N GLY A 203 9.09 -4.49 -0.94
CA GLY A 203 10.41 -3.92 -0.70
C GLY A 203 10.51 -3.26 0.67
N SER A 204 11.65 -3.47 1.33
CA SER A 204 11.95 -2.91 2.65
C SER A 204 13.38 -2.41 2.74
N THR A 205 13.61 -1.45 3.63
CA THR A 205 14.92 -0.90 3.95
C THR A 205 15.15 -0.90 5.45
N TRP A 206 16.41 -0.81 5.88
CA TRP A 206 16.71 -0.54 7.28
C TRP A 206 16.16 0.81 7.69
N GLY A 207 15.46 0.83 8.81
CA GLY A 207 14.84 2.04 9.32
C GLY A 207 14.43 1.93 10.78
N ALA A 208 14.00 3.07 11.29
CA ALA A 208 13.43 3.22 12.62
C ALA A 208 12.23 4.17 12.56
N ARG A 209 11.23 3.91 13.38
CA ARG A 209 10.07 4.76 13.56
C ARG A 209 9.77 4.91 15.04
N ILE A 210 9.41 6.14 15.45
CA ILE A 210 8.82 6.43 16.75
C ILE A 210 7.39 6.96 16.56
N ARG A 211 6.43 6.43 17.32
CA ARG A 211 5.04 6.91 17.40
C ARG A 211 4.74 7.30 18.84
N TYR A 212 4.17 8.48 19.01
CA TYR A 212 3.77 9.02 20.30
C TYR A 212 2.29 9.41 20.30
N TRP A 213 1.58 8.97 21.32
CA TRP A 213 0.17 9.25 21.57
C TRP A 213 0.04 10.24 22.73
N PRO A 214 0.05 11.57 22.47
CA PRO A 214 -0.14 12.57 23.53
C PRO A 214 -1.53 12.47 24.16
N LEU A 215 -2.53 12.17 23.36
CA LEU A 215 -3.94 11.98 23.74
C LEU A 215 -4.52 10.74 23.09
N HIS A 216 -5.67 10.25 23.60
CA HIS A 216 -6.44 9.24 22.90
C HIS A 216 -6.91 9.79 21.54
N GLY A 217 -6.73 9.01 20.50
CA GLY A 217 -7.13 9.38 19.15
C GLY A 217 -6.24 10.44 18.48
N LEU A 218 -5.12 10.85 19.10
CA LEU A 218 -4.12 11.73 18.47
C LEU A 218 -2.75 11.06 18.54
N TYR A 219 -2.10 10.87 17.39
CA TYR A 219 -0.71 10.45 17.34
C TYR A 219 0.16 11.39 16.51
N ILE A 220 1.43 11.38 16.83
CA ILE A 220 2.51 11.96 16.03
C ILE A 220 3.53 10.87 15.83
N GLN A 221 4.00 10.69 14.60
CA GLN A 221 5.06 9.73 14.31
C GLN A 221 6.10 10.31 13.38
N ALA A 222 7.33 9.83 13.53
CA ALA A 222 8.46 10.16 12.67
C ALA A 222 9.29 8.92 12.39
N GLY A 223 9.93 8.87 11.23
CA GLY A 223 10.78 7.76 10.82
C GLY A 223 12.07 8.21 10.17
N LEU A 224 13.05 7.29 10.16
CA LEU A 224 14.31 7.38 9.43
C LEU A 224 14.51 6.08 8.69
N TYR A 225 14.61 6.13 7.35
CA TYR A 225 14.74 4.95 6.50
C TYR A 225 15.86 5.15 5.49
N GLY A 226 16.68 4.14 5.27
CA GLY A 226 17.67 4.18 4.21
C GLY A 226 17.01 4.21 2.83
N VAL A 227 17.56 4.96 1.89
CA VAL A 227 17.06 5.06 0.52
C VAL A 227 17.83 4.10 -0.37
N ASN A 228 17.17 3.03 -0.82
CA ASN A 228 17.70 2.11 -1.81
C ASN A 228 16.92 2.21 -3.13
N PRO A 229 17.44 2.87 -4.18
CA PRO A 229 16.74 3.01 -5.46
C PRO A 229 16.63 1.71 -6.27
N TYR A 230 17.25 0.63 -5.81
CA TYR A 230 17.30 -0.66 -6.50
C TYR A 230 16.41 -1.72 -5.86
N LEU A 231 15.55 -1.35 -4.92
CA LEU A 231 14.62 -2.27 -4.27
C LEU A 231 13.82 -3.08 -5.29
N ASN A 232 13.77 -4.40 -5.08
CA ASN A 232 13.02 -5.35 -5.90
C ASN A 232 13.43 -5.39 -7.38
N THR A 233 14.63 -4.95 -7.73
CA THR A 233 15.13 -5.09 -9.08
C THR A 233 15.70 -6.49 -9.31
N ASN A 234 15.69 -6.98 -10.57
CA ASN A 234 16.20 -8.30 -10.91
C ASN A 234 17.71 -8.47 -10.64
N LYS A 235 18.46 -7.38 -10.62
CA LYS A 235 19.92 -7.39 -10.43
C LYS A 235 20.32 -7.28 -8.96
N TYR A 236 19.50 -6.56 -8.18
CA TYR A 236 19.79 -6.29 -6.77
C TYR A 236 18.56 -6.71 -5.95
N ASP A 237 18.61 -6.78 -4.69
CA ASP A 237 17.54 -6.97 -3.70
C ASP A 237 16.23 -7.64 -4.23
N ARG A 238 16.36 -8.65 -5.07
CA ARG A 238 15.22 -9.35 -5.67
C ARG A 238 14.46 -10.21 -4.66
N THR A 239 15.18 -10.76 -3.68
CA THR A 239 14.64 -11.69 -2.68
C THR A 239 14.39 -11.04 -1.32
N GLY A 240 14.82 -9.79 -1.14
CA GLY A 240 14.69 -9.09 0.15
C GLY A 240 15.66 -9.54 1.23
N PHE A 241 16.58 -10.49 0.95
CA PHE A 241 17.57 -10.99 1.91
C PHE A 241 18.87 -10.21 1.90
N GLU A 242 19.01 -9.21 1.06
CA GLU A 242 20.15 -8.29 1.04
C GLU A 242 20.10 -7.39 2.28
N MET A 243 21.01 -7.67 3.24
CA MET A 243 21.07 -6.94 4.51
C MET A 243 22.09 -5.79 4.51
N GLY A 244 22.90 -5.67 3.44
CA GLY A 244 23.88 -4.60 3.29
C GLY A 244 23.23 -3.23 3.05
N THR A 245 24.01 -2.17 3.28
CA THR A 245 23.62 -0.77 3.06
C THR A 245 24.40 -0.07 1.95
N ASP A 246 25.24 -0.82 1.23
CA ASP A 246 26.16 -0.28 0.21
C ASP A 246 25.42 0.38 -0.98
N LEU A 247 24.16 0.02 -1.20
CA LEU A 247 23.31 0.59 -2.24
C LEU A 247 22.49 1.80 -1.76
N TYR A 248 22.66 2.23 -0.50
CA TYR A 248 21.90 3.35 0.02
C TYR A 248 22.47 4.67 -0.49
N THR A 249 21.59 5.53 -0.98
CA THR A 249 21.95 6.82 -1.59
C THR A 249 21.61 8.01 -0.70
N GLY A 250 20.87 7.78 0.39
CA GLY A 250 20.43 8.83 1.31
C GLY A 250 19.53 8.30 2.40
N VAL A 251 18.84 9.21 3.07
CA VAL A 251 17.89 8.92 4.15
C VAL A 251 16.55 9.56 3.82
N TYR A 252 15.48 8.78 4.03
CA TYR A 252 14.09 9.23 3.92
C TYR A 252 13.52 9.47 5.30
N THR A 253 12.99 10.68 5.54
CA THR A 253 12.50 11.14 6.84
C THR A 253 11.04 11.54 6.78
N PRO A 254 10.09 10.61 6.96
CA PRO A 254 8.67 10.92 7.04
C PRO A 254 8.28 11.37 8.45
N VAL A 255 7.34 12.33 8.51
CA VAL A 255 6.62 12.74 9.72
C VAL A 255 5.14 12.74 9.42
N GLU A 256 4.32 12.22 10.34
CA GLU A 256 2.86 12.17 10.19
C GLU A 256 2.17 12.49 11.52
N ILE A 257 1.10 13.27 11.44
CA ILE A 257 0.14 13.47 12.52
C ILE A 257 -1.21 12.86 12.10
N GLY A 258 -1.84 12.14 13.01
CA GLY A 258 -3.14 11.51 12.76
C GLY A 258 -4.13 11.73 13.91
N LEU A 259 -5.38 11.96 13.53
CA LEU A 259 -6.52 12.11 14.42
C LEU A 259 -7.50 10.96 14.18
N ILE A 260 -8.00 10.36 15.26
CA ILE A 260 -8.99 9.29 15.24
C ILE A 260 -10.21 9.72 16.09
N PRO A 261 -11.03 10.67 15.60
CA PRO A 261 -12.22 11.11 16.30
C PRO A 261 -13.36 10.10 16.14
N HIS A 262 -14.27 10.16 17.11
CA HIS A 262 -15.53 9.41 17.09
C HIS A 262 -16.68 10.39 17.17
N PHE A 263 -17.58 10.36 16.18
CA PHE A 263 -18.64 11.36 16.04
C PHE A 263 -20.02 10.82 16.40
N GLY A 264 -20.79 11.69 17.04
CA GLY A 264 -22.20 11.48 17.31
C GLY A 264 -22.50 10.33 18.32
N LYS A 265 -23.79 10.07 18.51
CA LYS A 265 -24.28 9.02 19.42
C LYS A 265 -23.93 7.61 18.95
N ASN A 266 -23.72 7.44 17.66
CA ASN A 266 -23.40 6.14 17.05
C ASN A 266 -21.90 5.86 17.04
N ASN A 267 -21.08 6.72 17.66
CA ASN A 267 -19.63 6.54 17.77
C ASN A 267 -18.96 6.27 16.42
N LEU A 268 -19.25 7.10 15.41
CA LEU A 268 -18.76 6.95 14.03
C LEU A 268 -17.28 7.33 13.97
N VAL A 269 -16.42 6.34 13.75
CA VAL A 269 -14.97 6.52 13.72
C VAL A 269 -14.52 7.19 12.42
N GLY A 270 -13.55 8.09 12.52
CA GLY A 270 -12.84 8.67 11.38
C GLY A 270 -11.35 8.67 11.60
N HIS A 271 -10.56 8.68 10.52
CA HIS A 271 -9.11 8.81 10.54
C HIS A 271 -8.71 9.95 9.61
N TYR A 272 -7.99 10.94 10.15
CA TYR A 272 -7.53 12.11 9.41
C TYR A 272 -6.03 12.23 9.59
N LYS A 273 -5.28 12.20 8.49
CA LYS A 273 -3.82 12.16 8.49
C LYS A 273 -3.24 13.28 7.64
N PHE A 274 -2.22 13.91 8.17
CA PHE A 274 -1.35 14.81 7.42
C PHE A 274 0.08 14.35 7.60
N GLY A 275 0.80 14.22 6.48
CA GLY A 275 2.20 13.85 6.53
C GLY A 275 3.05 14.64 5.56
N PHE A 276 4.32 14.69 5.90
CA PHE A 276 5.40 15.30 5.13
C PHE A 276 6.61 14.38 5.17
N ALA A 277 7.38 14.34 4.09
CA ALA A 277 8.66 13.63 4.07
C ALA A 277 9.71 14.38 3.25
N TYR A 278 10.96 14.17 3.64
CA TYR A 278 12.14 14.57 2.90
C TYR A 278 13.02 13.36 2.60
N ASP A 279 13.43 13.25 1.34
CA ASP A 279 14.41 12.26 0.86
C ASP A 279 15.69 13.00 0.50
N SER A 280 16.80 12.66 1.13
CA SER A 280 18.08 13.37 0.95
C SER A 280 18.90 12.89 -0.24
N SER A 281 18.44 11.87 -0.97
CA SER A 281 19.15 11.32 -2.13
C SER A 281 19.24 12.29 -3.30
N GLN A 282 20.15 11.99 -4.22
CA GLN A 282 20.22 12.70 -5.50
C GLN A 282 19.29 12.10 -6.52
N TYR A 283 18.64 12.95 -7.29
CA TYR A 283 17.71 12.59 -8.35
C TYR A 283 17.98 13.35 -9.63
N ARG A 284 17.74 12.72 -10.77
CA ARG A 284 17.79 13.43 -12.04
C ARG A 284 16.60 14.36 -12.17
N ASP A 285 16.89 15.60 -12.59
CA ASP A 285 15.88 16.55 -13.05
C ASP A 285 15.15 15.94 -14.26
N VAL A 286 13.89 16.30 -14.48
CA VAL A 286 13.11 15.82 -15.63
C VAL A 286 13.02 16.86 -16.75
N TYR A 287 13.62 18.04 -16.56
CA TYR A 287 13.50 19.16 -17.49
C TYR A 287 14.82 19.87 -17.83
N TYR A 288 15.66 20.20 -16.84
CA TYR A 288 16.87 21.00 -17.03
C TYR A 288 18.13 20.14 -17.16
N ASP A 289 19.08 20.60 -18.00
CA ASP A 289 20.45 20.11 -18.11
C ASP A 289 21.39 20.77 -17.06
N ASN A 290 22.66 20.36 -17.07
CA ASN A 290 23.67 20.87 -16.14
C ASN A 290 23.97 22.38 -16.32
N ASN A 291 23.62 22.97 -17.45
CA ASN A 291 23.81 24.39 -17.74
C ASN A 291 22.55 25.23 -17.42
N GLY A 292 21.49 24.60 -16.93
CA GLY A 292 20.20 25.24 -16.62
C GLY A 292 19.31 25.48 -17.85
N ASN A 293 19.66 24.91 -19.00
CA ASN A 293 18.84 24.96 -20.20
C ASN A 293 17.87 23.77 -20.25
N VAL A 294 16.91 23.83 -21.17
CA VAL A 294 15.97 22.72 -21.38
C VAL A 294 16.68 21.53 -22.03
N ALA A 295 16.90 20.46 -21.27
CA ALA A 295 17.66 19.29 -21.72
C ALA A 295 17.07 18.64 -22.98
N ALA A 296 15.74 18.65 -23.13
CA ALA A 296 15.07 18.14 -24.32
C ALA A 296 15.41 18.96 -25.60
N ALA A 297 15.74 20.23 -25.47
CA ALA A 297 16.12 21.10 -26.58
C ALA A 297 17.64 21.06 -26.90
N THR A 298 18.47 20.94 -25.83
CA THR A 298 19.95 20.94 -26.02
C THR A 298 20.49 19.54 -26.35
N GLY A 299 19.78 18.49 -26.01
CA GLY A 299 20.27 17.10 -26.09
C GLY A 299 21.29 16.73 -25.01
N LEU A 300 21.61 17.65 -24.09
CA LEU A 300 22.53 17.41 -22.99
C LEU A 300 21.89 16.56 -21.88
N PRO A 301 22.69 15.86 -21.07
CA PRO A 301 22.18 15.08 -19.94
C PRO A 301 21.43 15.95 -18.93
N TYR A 302 20.34 15.43 -18.40
CA TYR A 302 19.60 16.06 -17.29
C TYR A 302 20.50 16.20 -16.05
N ARG A 303 20.44 17.36 -15.39
CA ARG A 303 21.22 17.65 -14.18
C ARG A 303 20.79 16.77 -13.01
N TRP A 304 21.68 16.60 -12.05
CA TRP A 304 21.37 16.03 -10.76
C TRP A 304 20.91 17.12 -9.78
N THR A 305 19.88 16.82 -9.00
CA THR A 305 19.34 17.67 -7.94
C THR A 305 19.39 16.94 -6.62
N ASN A 306 19.63 17.67 -5.53
CA ASN A 306 19.68 17.10 -4.20
C ASN A 306 18.31 17.14 -3.55
N GLY A 307 17.88 16.00 -3.02
CA GLY A 307 16.68 15.88 -2.23
C GLY A 307 15.37 16.05 -3.00
N LYS A 308 14.31 15.65 -2.36
CA LYS A 308 12.93 15.92 -2.76
C LYS A 308 11.97 15.83 -1.57
N THR A 309 10.84 16.48 -1.71
CA THR A 309 9.80 16.53 -0.70
C THR A 309 8.55 15.81 -1.14
N GLN A 310 7.83 15.28 -0.18
CA GLN A 310 6.51 14.67 -0.36
C GLN A 310 5.55 15.15 0.72
N ILE A 311 4.28 15.29 0.38
CA ILE A 311 3.19 15.59 1.30
C ILE A 311 2.00 14.69 1.01
N TRP A 312 1.22 14.36 2.05
CA TRP A 312 -0.04 13.67 1.90
C TRP A 312 -1.09 14.13 2.90
N LEU A 313 -2.33 14.08 2.46
CA LEU A 313 -3.54 14.29 3.25
C LEU A 313 -4.44 13.09 2.99
N GLN A 314 -4.93 12.46 4.04
CA GLN A 314 -5.81 11.30 3.94
C GLN A 314 -6.92 11.41 4.97
N ALA A 315 -8.11 11.00 4.56
CA ALA A 315 -9.25 10.89 5.46
C ALA A 315 -10.06 9.65 5.11
N ASP A 316 -10.48 8.94 6.13
CA ASP A 316 -11.62 8.03 6.06
C ASP A 316 -12.57 8.32 7.21
N GLN A 317 -13.87 8.17 6.97
CA GLN A 317 -14.93 8.47 7.92
C GLN A 317 -16.08 7.49 7.79
N MET A 318 -16.40 6.78 8.86
CA MET A 318 -17.65 6.05 8.93
C MET A 318 -18.84 7.04 8.87
N LEU A 319 -19.68 6.91 7.87
CA LEU A 319 -20.88 7.77 7.68
C LEU A 319 -22.12 7.17 8.34
N ILE A 320 -22.25 5.84 8.24
CA ILE A 320 -23.41 5.09 8.74
C ILE A 320 -22.86 3.81 9.37
N ARG A 321 -23.36 3.46 10.55
CA ARG A 321 -23.09 2.17 11.19
C ARG A 321 -24.20 1.19 10.84
N ASN A 322 -23.84 0.08 10.20
CA ASN A 322 -24.74 -0.99 9.82
C ASN A 322 -24.63 -2.16 10.82
N GLY A 323 -25.66 -2.41 11.60
CA GLY A 323 -25.66 -3.56 12.55
C GLY A 323 -24.84 -3.35 13.83
N SER A 324 -24.56 -4.43 14.54
CA SER A 324 -23.99 -4.44 15.89
C SER A 324 -22.46 -4.52 15.96
N GLY A 325 -21.80 -4.78 14.83
CA GLY A 325 -20.34 -4.91 14.80
C GLY A 325 -19.64 -3.54 14.76
N PRO A 326 -18.52 -3.36 15.48
CA PRO A 326 -17.82 -2.07 15.52
C PRO A 326 -17.29 -1.63 14.16
N LEU A 327 -17.00 -2.57 13.28
CA LEU A 327 -16.44 -2.30 11.96
C LEU A 327 -17.48 -2.26 10.84
N HIS A 328 -18.76 -2.58 11.13
CA HIS A 328 -19.81 -2.66 10.12
C HIS A 328 -20.37 -1.27 9.85
N GLY A 329 -20.34 -0.86 8.59
CA GLY A 329 -20.87 0.43 8.18
C GLY A 329 -20.36 0.92 6.86
N LEU A 330 -20.93 2.02 6.40
CA LEU A 330 -20.52 2.76 5.22
C LEU A 330 -19.42 3.75 5.59
N TYR A 331 -18.29 3.65 4.94
CA TYR A 331 -17.15 4.56 5.04
C TYR A 331 -16.98 5.37 3.75
N ALA A 332 -16.72 6.66 3.89
CA ALA A 332 -16.11 7.44 2.82
C ALA A 332 -14.61 7.51 3.04
N LEU A 333 -13.84 7.46 1.95
CA LEU A 333 -12.41 7.70 1.97
C LEU A 333 -12.03 8.72 0.91
N ALA A 334 -11.06 9.55 1.20
CA ALA A 334 -10.50 10.50 0.25
C ALA A 334 -9.06 10.85 0.62
N GLY A 335 -8.27 11.23 -0.37
CA GLY A 335 -6.91 11.67 -0.11
C GLY A 335 -6.25 12.37 -1.27
N PHE A 336 -5.16 13.01 -0.92
CA PHE A 336 -4.27 13.72 -1.83
C PHE A 336 -2.83 13.43 -1.43
N ALA A 337 -1.99 13.14 -2.40
CA ALA A 337 -0.56 13.01 -2.20
C ALA A 337 0.20 13.71 -3.30
N LYS A 338 1.31 14.36 -2.96
CA LYS A 338 2.14 15.13 -3.88
C LYS A 338 3.61 14.84 -3.66
N SER A 339 4.36 14.71 -4.74
CA SER A 339 5.83 14.69 -4.79
C SER A 339 6.37 15.88 -5.57
N ASP A 340 7.63 16.25 -5.33
CA ASP A 340 8.31 17.31 -6.08
C ASP A 340 8.35 17.00 -7.58
N GLY A 341 7.76 17.88 -8.40
CA GLY A 341 7.63 17.66 -9.85
C GLY A 341 8.90 17.80 -10.64
N LYS A 342 9.91 18.51 -10.11
CA LYS A 342 11.16 18.80 -10.82
C LYS A 342 12.00 17.55 -11.06
N ASN A 343 11.90 16.57 -10.18
CA ASN A 343 12.69 15.36 -10.21
C ASN A 343 11.87 14.08 -9.95
N SER A 344 10.54 14.18 -10.09
CA SER A 344 9.61 13.04 -10.00
C SER A 344 8.80 12.91 -11.28
N PRO A 345 8.61 11.70 -11.83
CA PRO A 345 7.80 11.52 -13.04
C PRO A 345 6.31 11.81 -12.81
N TYR A 346 5.80 11.58 -11.57
CA TYR A 346 4.43 11.86 -11.17
C TYR A 346 4.40 12.84 -10.02
N THR A 347 3.56 13.88 -10.13
CA THR A 347 3.52 14.95 -9.14
C THR A 347 2.50 14.71 -8.06
N TYR A 348 1.26 14.36 -8.41
CA TYR A 348 0.23 14.14 -7.41
C TYR A 348 -0.75 13.04 -7.81
N GLN A 349 -1.41 12.54 -6.80
CA GLN A 349 -2.57 11.66 -6.92
C GLN A 349 -3.67 12.17 -6.00
N ILE A 350 -4.90 12.13 -6.50
CA ILE A 350 -6.13 12.32 -5.72
C ILE A 350 -6.97 11.06 -5.84
N TYR A 351 -7.71 10.74 -4.80
CA TYR A 351 -8.65 9.63 -4.79
C TYR A 351 -9.83 9.90 -3.88
N ALA A 352 -10.96 9.28 -4.19
CA ALA A 352 -12.16 9.29 -3.35
C ALA A 352 -12.95 8.01 -3.57
N GLY A 353 -13.55 7.48 -2.51
CA GLY A 353 -14.29 6.23 -2.59
C GLY A 353 -15.28 6.02 -1.44
N LEU A 354 -16.04 4.96 -1.58
CA LEU A 354 -16.97 4.46 -0.57
C LEU A 354 -16.68 2.98 -0.34
N VAL A 355 -16.69 2.57 0.92
CA VAL A 355 -16.58 1.16 1.33
C VAL A 355 -17.69 0.86 2.31
N ASP A 356 -18.57 -0.08 1.96
CA ASP A 356 -19.62 -0.58 2.86
C ASP A 356 -19.27 -1.97 3.37
N ARG A 357 -19.13 -2.09 4.67
CA ARG A 357 -18.83 -3.34 5.36
C ARG A 357 -20.10 -3.88 6.01
N GLY A 358 -20.54 -5.05 5.54
CA GLY A 358 -21.83 -5.63 5.89
C GLY A 358 -23.00 -4.96 5.21
N PRO A 359 -22.95 -4.72 3.87
CA PRO A 359 -24.02 -4.03 3.14
C PRO A 359 -25.35 -4.77 3.20
N ILE A 360 -25.29 -6.09 3.40
CA ILE A 360 -26.46 -6.97 3.49
C ILE A 360 -26.49 -7.56 4.90
N SER A 361 -27.58 -7.32 5.64
CA SER A 361 -27.70 -7.74 7.07
C SER A 361 -27.54 -9.24 7.31
N THR A 362 -27.92 -10.07 6.33
CA THR A 362 -27.73 -11.54 6.39
C THR A 362 -26.31 -11.97 6.01
N ARG A 363 -25.47 -11.05 5.51
CA ARG A 363 -24.10 -11.27 5.10
C ARG A 363 -23.16 -10.19 5.67
N PRO A 364 -23.00 -10.14 6.99
CA PRO A 364 -22.33 -9.02 7.68
C PRO A 364 -20.82 -8.95 7.40
N GLN A 365 -20.23 -10.03 6.88
CA GLN A 365 -18.79 -10.08 6.58
C GLN A 365 -18.44 -9.70 5.13
N ASP A 366 -19.45 -9.53 4.26
CA ASP A 366 -19.23 -9.07 2.90
C ASP A 366 -18.80 -7.59 2.91
N THR A 367 -18.12 -7.17 1.85
CA THR A 367 -17.69 -5.78 1.69
C THR A 367 -17.92 -5.34 0.25
N PHE A 368 -18.58 -4.21 0.08
CA PHE A 368 -18.70 -3.51 -1.21
C PHE A 368 -17.74 -2.33 -1.23
N GLY A 369 -17.11 -2.06 -2.35
CA GLY A 369 -16.23 -0.92 -2.54
C GLY A 369 -16.39 -0.27 -3.91
N VAL A 370 -16.31 1.06 -3.96
CA VAL A 370 -16.14 1.84 -5.18
C VAL A 370 -15.12 2.93 -4.91
N GLU A 371 -14.12 3.06 -5.80
CA GLU A 371 -13.08 4.10 -5.69
C GLU A 371 -12.72 4.65 -7.05
N TRP A 372 -12.59 5.95 -7.10
CA TRP A 372 -12.03 6.71 -8.19
C TRP A 372 -10.69 7.30 -7.78
N SER A 373 -9.68 7.19 -8.66
CA SER A 373 -8.38 7.80 -8.45
C SER A 373 -7.82 8.41 -9.73
N GLU A 374 -7.04 9.49 -9.58
CA GLU A 374 -6.33 10.14 -10.68
C GLU A 374 -4.89 10.42 -10.29
N THR A 375 -3.96 10.00 -11.14
CA THR A 375 -2.51 10.25 -10.99
C THR A 375 -2.01 11.11 -12.15
N MET A 376 -1.29 12.21 -11.84
CA MET A 376 -0.79 13.18 -12.81
C MET A 376 0.70 13.02 -13.06
N ALA A 377 1.09 13.07 -14.34
CA ALA A 377 2.50 13.23 -14.72
C ALA A 377 3.02 14.62 -14.32
N SER A 378 4.33 14.70 -14.08
CA SER A 378 4.98 15.98 -13.83
C SER A 378 4.81 16.95 -15.01
N PRO A 379 4.36 18.19 -14.78
CA PRO A 379 4.27 19.21 -15.84
C PRO A 379 5.60 19.45 -16.56
N GLU A 380 6.71 19.41 -15.83
CA GLU A 380 8.06 19.57 -16.37
C GLU A 380 8.43 18.38 -17.27
N LEU A 381 8.13 17.14 -16.84
CA LEU A 381 8.31 15.95 -17.68
C LEU A 381 7.47 16.04 -18.94
N VAL A 382 6.21 16.43 -18.83
CA VAL A 382 5.28 16.58 -19.97
C VAL A 382 5.79 17.63 -20.95
N ALA A 383 6.27 18.77 -20.46
CA ALA A 383 6.87 19.79 -21.31
C ALA A 383 8.12 19.28 -22.06
N SER A 384 9.01 18.55 -21.36
CA SER A 384 10.17 17.88 -21.95
C SER A 384 9.75 16.87 -23.04
N GLN A 385 8.73 16.06 -22.75
CA GLN A 385 8.20 15.09 -23.73
C GLN A 385 7.60 15.78 -24.96
N TRP A 386 6.87 16.89 -24.82
CA TRP A 386 6.34 17.64 -25.96
C TRP A 386 7.41 18.21 -26.87
N ILE A 387 8.50 18.73 -26.32
CA ILE A 387 9.63 19.23 -27.11
C ILE A 387 10.23 18.10 -27.95
N ARG A 388 10.53 16.96 -27.33
CA ARG A 388 11.10 15.79 -28.03
C ARG A 388 10.13 15.19 -29.05
N TYR A 389 8.84 15.11 -28.73
CA TYR A 389 7.81 14.61 -29.65
C TYR A 389 7.74 15.43 -30.94
N ARG A 390 7.75 16.75 -30.82
CA ARG A 390 7.77 17.67 -32.02
C ARG A 390 9.03 17.54 -32.85
N GLN A 391 10.13 17.10 -32.26
CA GLN A 391 11.41 16.87 -32.93
C GLN A 391 11.52 15.43 -33.49
N GLY A 392 10.53 14.58 -33.31
CA GLY A 392 10.56 13.17 -33.71
C GLY A 392 11.54 12.32 -32.89
N LEU A 393 11.93 12.75 -31.70
CA LEU A 393 12.87 12.06 -30.83
C LEU A 393 12.12 11.10 -29.86
N SER A 394 12.80 10.06 -29.40
CA SER A 394 12.29 9.13 -28.39
C SER A 394 11.94 9.86 -27.10
N LEU A 395 10.84 9.47 -26.47
CA LEU A 395 10.35 10.09 -25.24
C LEU A 395 10.89 9.35 -23.99
N PRO A 396 11.22 10.06 -22.91
CA PRO A 396 11.55 9.44 -21.65
C PRO A 396 10.32 8.74 -21.04
N GLY A 397 10.52 7.66 -20.28
CA GLY A 397 9.45 6.94 -19.60
C GLY A 397 8.74 5.84 -20.40
N ASN A 398 9.38 5.33 -21.47
CA ASN A 398 8.83 4.29 -22.35
C ASN A 398 7.45 4.66 -22.92
N THR A 399 7.31 5.90 -23.39
CA THR A 399 6.06 6.40 -23.94
C THR A 399 6.20 6.70 -25.42
N THR A 400 5.12 6.56 -26.17
CA THR A 400 5.04 6.90 -27.60
C THR A 400 4.36 8.24 -27.85
N TYR A 401 3.75 8.81 -26.83
CA TYR A 401 3.04 10.08 -26.87
C TYR A 401 3.24 10.81 -25.53
N PRO A 402 3.30 12.16 -25.49
CA PRO A 402 3.44 12.88 -24.23
C PRO A 402 2.36 12.51 -23.21
N GLN A 403 2.79 12.31 -21.96
CA GLN A 403 1.93 11.91 -20.87
C GLN A 403 1.05 13.07 -20.37
N SER A 404 0.05 12.76 -19.58
CA SER A 404 -0.84 13.72 -18.90
C SER A 404 -1.26 13.16 -17.54
N HIS A 405 -2.32 12.41 -17.48
CA HIS A 405 -2.84 11.75 -16.28
C HIS A 405 -3.45 10.40 -16.64
N ILE A 406 -3.60 9.56 -15.64
CA ILE A 406 -4.35 8.30 -15.69
C ILE A 406 -5.46 8.36 -14.65
N THR A 407 -6.64 7.93 -15.03
CA THR A 407 -7.81 7.87 -14.16
C THR A 407 -8.26 6.42 -14.04
N THR A 408 -8.57 5.98 -12.83
CA THR A 408 -9.06 4.64 -12.53
C THR A 408 -10.38 4.74 -11.78
N LEU A 409 -11.38 3.99 -12.21
CA LEU A 409 -12.58 3.68 -11.45
C LEU A 409 -12.61 2.19 -11.19
N GLU A 410 -12.81 1.80 -9.96
CA GLU A 410 -12.91 0.40 -9.54
C GLU A 410 -14.19 0.19 -8.74
N VAL A 411 -14.87 -0.92 -9.03
CA VAL A 411 -16.05 -1.38 -8.29
C VAL A 411 -15.83 -2.84 -7.92
N THR A 412 -15.96 -3.15 -6.66
CA THR A 412 -15.64 -4.49 -6.16
C THR A 412 -16.64 -4.96 -5.11
N TYR A 413 -16.84 -6.27 -5.01
CA TYR A 413 -17.65 -6.90 -3.98
C TYR A 413 -16.94 -8.12 -3.39
N ASN A 414 -16.48 -8.03 -2.16
CA ASN A 414 -15.84 -9.13 -1.46
C ASN A 414 -16.89 -9.99 -0.76
N ILE A 415 -17.01 -11.23 -1.20
CA ILE A 415 -17.92 -12.24 -0.67
C ILE A 415 -17.16 -13.07 0.35
N HIS A 416 -17.55 -13.05 1.62
CA HIS A 416 -17.11 -14.04 2.60
C HIS A 416 -17.81 -15.37 2.28
N ALA A 417 -17.13 -16.21 1.50
CA ALA A 417 -17.72 -17.43 0.96
C ALA A 417 -17.77 -18.57 2.00
N PHE A 418 -16.73 -18.65 2.80
CA PHE A 418 -16.57 -19.68 3.84
C PHE A 418 -15.58 -19.18 4.88
N ARG A 419 -15.51 -19.87 6.04
CA ARG A 419 -14.51 -19.61 7.08
C ARG A 419 -13.10 -19.48 6.46
N GLY A 420 -12.48 -18.34 6.65
CA GLY A 420 -11.14 -18.05 6.13
C GLY A 420 -11.02 -17.96 4.60
N LEU A 421 -12.14 -17.97 3.86
CA LEU A 421 -12.15 -17.87 2.41
C LEU A 421 -13.02 -16.72 1.93
N SER A 422 -12.45 -15.85 1.12
CA SER A 422 -13.19 -14.82 0.40
C SER A 422 -12.97 -14.88 -1.11
N ILE A 423 -14.00 -14.49 -1.84
CA ILE A 423 -14.01 -14.39 -3.30
C ILE A 423 -14.50 -12.99 -3.66
N GLN A 424 -13.75 -12.29 -4.50
CA GLN A 424 -13.99 -10.89 -4.79
C GLN A 424 -14.04 -10.65 -6.30
N PRO A 425 -15.21 -10.65 -6.93
CA PRO A 425 -15.40 -10.10 -8.27
C PRO A 425 -15.09 -8.61 -8.27
N ASP A 426 -14.51 -8.15 -9.36
CA ASP A 426 -13.97 -6.81 -9.53
C ASP A 426 -14.23 -6.30 -10.95
N TYR A 427 -14.50 -5.00 -11.09
CA TYR A 427 -14.58 -4.31 -12.37
C TYR A 427 -13.74 -3.03 -12.29
N GLN A 428 -12.92 -2.82 -13.31
CA GLN A 428 -12.06 -1.64 -13.41
C GLN A 428 -12.25 -0.99 -14.78
N ARG A 429 -12.34 0.34 -14.76
CA ARG A 429 -12.27 1.18 -15.95
C ARG A 429 -11.11 2.15 -15.83
N ILE A 430 -10.18 2.06 -16.78
CA ILE A 430 -8.96 2.85 -16.79
C ILE A 430 -8.93 3.72 -18.05
N TRP A 431 -8.85 5.02 -17.84
CA TRP A 431 -8.66 5.99 -18.91
C TRP A 431 -7.19 6.36 -19.00
N ARG A 432 -6.65 6.44 -20.23
CA ARG A 432 -5.28 6.88 -20.51
C ARG A 432 -4.21 6.01 -19.89
N THR A 433 -4.24 4.71 -20.19
CA THR A 433 -3.18 3.80 -19.76
C THR A 433 -1.80 4.38 -20.07
N ASN A 434 -0.82 4.16 -19.17
CA ASN A 434 0.50 4.79 -19.20
C ASN A 434 0.46 6.35 -19.22
N LEU A 435 -0.61 6.97 -18.72
CA LEU A 435 -0.87 8.42 -18.71
C LEU A 435 -0.96 9.06 -20.11
N GLN A 436 -1.13 8.29 -21.19
CA GLN A 436 -1.09 8.77 -22.56
C GLN A 436 -2.50 9.04 -23.10
N LYS A 437 -2.73 10.27 -23.55
CA LYS A 437 -4.04 10.71 -24.07
C LYS A 437 -4.48 9.95 -25.33
N ASN A 438 -3.55 9.43 -26.11
CA ASN A 438 -3.80 8.67 -27.33
C ASN A 438 -4.06 7.16 -27.08
N LYS A 439 -3.97 6.71 -25.83
CA LYS A 439 -4.32 5.33 -25.49
C LYS A 439 -5.83 5.18 -25.25
N PRO A 440 -6.43 4.07 -25.70
CA PRO A 440 -7.85 3.81 -25.49
C PRO A 440 -8.17 3.61 -24.01
N THR A 441 -9.44 3.80 -23.68
CA THR A 441 -9.98 3.39 -22.37
C THR A 441 -10.02 1.87 -22.30
N VAL A 442 -9.63 1.31 -21.18
CA VAL A 442 -9.68 -0.13 -20.92
C VAL A 442 -10.73 -0.44 -19.87
N ASP A 443 -11.65 -1.33 -20.20
CA ASP A 443 -12.56 -1.99 -19.26
C ASP A 443 -12.00 -3.38 -18.96
N ALA A 444 -11.91 -3.75 -17.70
CA ALA A 444 -11.46 -5.07 -17.27
C ALA A 444 -12.36 -5.62 -16.17
N VAL A 445 -12.50 -6.94 -16.17
CA VAL A 445 -13.10 -7.68 -15.06
C VAL A 445 -12.01 -8.48 -14.37
N GLY A 446 -12.12 -8.55 -13.06
CA GLY A 446 -11.16 -9.25 -12.21
C GLY A 446 -11.83 -10.21 -11.24
N LEU A 447 -11.01 -11.09 -10.69
CA LEU A 447 -11.38 -11.98 -9.61
C LEU A 447 -10.22 -12.10 -8.64
N LYS A 448 -10.46 -11.72 -7.38
CA LYS A 448 -9.51 -11.94 -6.30
C LYS A 448 -10.03 -13.07 -5.41
N LEU A 449 -9.14 -13.97 -5.03
CA LEU A 449 -9.40 -15.01 -4.07
C LEU A 449 -8.41 -14.87 -2.92
N HIS A 450 -8.89 -14.95 -1.69
CA HIS A 450 -8.05 -14.93 -0.50
C HIS A 450 -8.46 -16.05 0.45
N ALA A 451 -7.50 -16.85 0.86
CA ALA A 451 -7.68 -17.96 1.79
C ALA A 451 -6.65 -17.88 2.93
N VAL A 452 -7.10 -17.96 4.17
CA VAL A 452 -6.26 -18.06 5.37
C VAL A 452 -6.30 -19.50 5.86
N LEU A 453 -5.14 -20.16 5.90
CA LEU A 453 -5.02 -21.61 6.20
C LEU A 453 -5.17 -21.93 7.68
#